data_40ed865015c7027f30d59505890f70e2
#
_entry.id   40ed865015c7027f30d59505890f70e2
#
_cell.length_a   1.000
_cell.length_b   1.000
_cell.length_c   1.000
_cell.angle_alpha   90.00
_cell.angle_beta   90.00
_cell.angle_gamma   90.00
#
_symmetry.space_group_name_H-M   'P 1'
#
loop_
_entity.id
_entity.type
_entity.pdbx_description
1 polymer ?
#
loop_
_entity_poly.entity_id
_entity_poly.type
_entity_poly.pdbx_seq_one_letter_code
_entity_poly.pdbx_strand_id
1 'polypeptide(L)'
;MSGTAVLMEKWPVMGRHEQAATWLKIWIDLGRAPRTIEAYARGLAEYLVMCKREDVYPVTANRAHVALFVRECTSRPHRRGANVVAIDSGTGLANATIQQRLVPVRLFYDFLMEEGLRESNPVGRGRY
;
A
#
# COMPACT_ATOMS: atom_id res chain seq x y z
N MET A 1 -23.31 7.55 8.27
CA MET A 1 -21.92 7.62 8.48
C MET A 1 -21.17 6.68 7.64
N SER A 2 -20.26 7.19 7.00
CA SER A 2 -19.54 6.40 6.05
C SER A 2 -18.28 5.79 6.66
N GLY A 3 -18.01 4.54 6.38
CA GLY A 3 -16.78 3.91 6.81
C GLY A 3 -15.56 4.60 6.25
N THR A 4 -15.75 5.28 5.11
CA THR A 4 -14.68 6.03 4.50
C THR A 4 -14.20 7.14 5.41
N ALA A 5 -15.12 7.86 6.03
CA ALA A 5 -14.75 8.97 6.91
C ALA A 5 -13.90 8.50 8.08
N VAL A 6 -14.25 7.35 8.65
CA VAL A 6 -13.49 6.81 9.76
C VAL A 6 -12.07 6.47 9.34
N LEU A 7 -11.92 5.86 8.18
CA LEU A 7 -10.61 5.47 7.71
C LEU A 7 -9.76 6.67 7.31
N MET A 8 -10.40 7.74 6.82
CA MET A 8 -9.67 8.95 6.48
C MET A 8 -9.13 9.63 7.73
N GLU A 9 -9.82 9.49 8.85
CA GLU A 9 -9.31 10.05 10.09
C GLU A 9 -8.12 9.24 10.59
N LYS A 10 -8.18 7.94 10.42
CA LYS A 10 -7.11 7.07 10.89
C LYS A 10 -5.88 7.19 10.02
N TRP A 11 -6.07 7.37 8.73
CA TRP A 11 -4.96 7.55 7.80
C TRP A 11 -5.21 8.80 6.96
N PRO A 12 -4.85 9.97 7.49
CA PRO A 12 -5.17 11.23 6.80
C PRO A 12 -4.61 11.32 5.38
N VAL A 13 -3.50 10.65 5.10
CA VAL A 13 -2.92 10.71 3.77
C VAL A 13 -3.89 10.16 2.73
N MET A 14 -4.75 9.23 3.12
CA MET A 14 -5.73 8.70 2.19
C MET A 14 -6.75 9.77 1.79
N GLY A 15 -7.13 10.60 2.73
CA GLY A 15 -8.09 11.65 2.43
C GLY A 15 -7.50 12.78 1.62
N ARG A 16 -6.19 12.95 1.68
CA ARG A 16 -5.55 14.02 0.94
C ARG A 16 -5.24 13.65 -0.50
N HIS A 17 -5.40 12.38 -0.86
CA HIS A 17 -5.14 11.93 -2.22
C HIS A 17 -6.45 11.50 -2.84
N GLU A 18 -6.92 12.28 -3.79
CA GLU A 18 -8.25 12.08 -4.35
C GLU A 18 -8.47 10.68 -4.91
N GLN A 19 -7.51 10.16 -5.67
CA GLN A 19 -7.67 8.84 -6.26
C GLN A 19 -7.67 7.75 -5.19
N ALA A 20 -6.87 7.93 -4.14
CA ALA A 20 -6.84 6.95 -3.07
C ALA A 20 -8.17 6.92 -2.31
N ALA A 21 -8.76 8.08 -2.07
CA ALA A 21 -10.04 8.15 -1.39
C ALA A 21 -11.13 7.49 -2.23
N THR A 22 -11.13 7.74 -3.53
CA THR A 22 -12.10 7.13 -4.42
C THR A 22 -11.93 5.61 -4.45
N TRP A 23 -10.70 5.15 -4.53
CA TRP A 23 -10.39 3.73 -4.56
C TRP A 23 -10.90 3.04 -3.30
N LEU A 24 -10.67 3.66 -2.14
CA LEU A 24 -11.12 3.06 -0.89
C LEU A 24 -12.64 3.01 -0.82
N LYS A 25 -13.30 4.06 -1.29
CA LYS A 25 -14.74 4.09 -1.28
C LYS A 25 -15.33 2.97 -2.13
N ILE A 26 -14.69 2.65 -3.25
CA ILE A 26 -15.15 1.57 -4.10
C ILE A 26 -15.17 0.25 -3.35
N TRP A 27 -14.12 -0.05 -2.59
CA TRP A 27 -14.08 -1.29 -1.82
C TRP A 27 -15.18 -1.34 -0.77
N ILE A 28 -15.45 -0.20 -0.15
CA ILE A 28 -16.51 -0.11 0.84
C ILE A 28 -17.86 -0.33 0.17
N ASP A 29 -18.07 0.31 -0.96
CA ASP A 29 -19.34 0.18 -1.69
C ASP A 29 -19.55 -1.23 -2.21
N LEU A 30 -18.48 -1.94 -2.52
CA LEU A 30 -18.58 -3.32 -2.98
C LEU A 30 -18.81 -4.30 -1.84
N GLY A 31 -18.81 -3.82 -0.61
CA GLY A 31 -19.12 -4.68 0.51
C GLY A 31 -17.99 -5.59 0.97
N ARG A 32 -16.76 -5.19 0.71
CA ARG A 32 -15.63 -5.98 1.20
C ARG A 32 -15.62 -5.99 2.71
N ALA A 33 -15.08 -7.05 3.28
CA ALA A 33 -15.04 -7.19 4.73
C ALA A 33 -14.29 -6.02 5.37
N PRO A 34 -14.78 -5.52 6.51
CA PRO A 34 -14.14 -4.37 7.14
C PRO A 34 -12.66 -4.56 7.44
N ARG A 35 -12.26 -5.74 7.84
CA ARG A 35 -10.84 -5.98 8.10
C ARG A 35 -10.00 -5.90 6.85
N THR A 36 -10.55 -6.37 5.74
CA THR A 36 -9.87 -6.30 4.46
C THR A 36 -9.70 -4.85 4.04
N ILE A 37 -10.76 -4.07 4.19
CA ILE A 37 -10.71 -2.65 3.82
C ILE A 37 -9.71 -1.92 4.68
N GLU A 38 -9.65 -2.23 5.97
CA GLU A 38 -8.70 -1.58 6.85
C GLU A 38 -7.26 -1.95 6.47
N ALA A 39 -7.03 -3.20 6.13
CA ALA A 39 -5.70 -3.63 5.71
C ALA A 39 -5.28 -2.94 4.42
N TYR A 40 -6.22 -2.81 3.49
CA TYR A 40 -5.95 -2.12 2.24
C TYR A 40 -5.62 -0.65 2.49
N ALA A 41 -6.40 0.00 3.36
CA ALA A 41 -6.17 1.41 3.66
C ALA A 41 -4.80 1.60 4.29
N ARG A 42 -4.44 0.74 5.24
CA ARG A 42 -3.15 0.87 5.91
C ARG A 42 -2.01 0.63 4.94
N GLY A 43 -2.12 -0.40 4.12
CA GLY A 43 -1.04 -0.71 3.19
C GLY A 43 -0.82 0.39 2.17
N LEU A 44 -1.90 0.92 1.60
CA LEU A 44 -1.74 1.99 0.65
C LEU A 44 -1.28 3.26 1.34
N ALA A 45 -1.77 3.54 2.55
CA ALA A 45 -1.36 4.74 3.26
C ALA A 45 0.14 4.75 3.50
N GLU A 46 0.71 3.61 3.85
CA GLU A 46 2.15 3.53 4.07
C GLU A 46 2.93 3.86 2.79
N TYR A 47 2.44 3.37 1.66
CA TYR A 47 3.06 3.67 0.40
C TYR A 47 2.94 5.15 0.05
N LEU A 48 1.77 5.73 0.28
CA LEU A 48 1.56 7.14 -0.02
C LEU A 48 2.41 8.04 0.87
N VAL A 49 2.62 7.65 2.12
CA VAL A 49 3.49 8.40 3.01
C VAL A 49 4.92 8.41 2.47
N MET A 50 5.39 7.27 1.99
CA MET A 50 6.70 7.19 1.39
C MET A 50 6.79 8.08 0.15
N CYS A 51 5.77 8.05 -0.69
CA CYS A 51 5.77 8.87 -1.88
C CYS A 51 5.85 10.35 -1.53
N LYS A 52 5.10 10.76 -0.53
CA LYS A 52 5.13 12.15 -0.11
C LYS A 52 6.50 12.53 0.42
N ARG A 53 7.08 11.67 1.23
CA ARG A 53 8.40 11.95 1.78
C ARG A 53 9.45 12.06 0.69
N GLU A 54 9.34 11.23 -0.33
CA GLU A 54 10.30 11.22 -1.43
C GLU A 54 9.93 12.18 -2.56
N ASP A 55 8.86 12.95 -2.37
CA ASP A 55 8.41 13.91 -3.36
C ASP A 55 8.04 13.23 -4.68
N VAL A 56 7.36 12.10 -4.58
CA VAL A 56 6.93 11.33 -5.72
C VAL A 56 5.41 11.43 -5.83
N TYR A 57 4.92 11.71 -7.02
CA TYR A 57 3.47 11.73 -7.24
C TYR A 57 3.02 10.31 -7.53
N PRO A 58 2.18 9.70 -6.68
CA PRO A 58 1.87 8.27 -6.82
C PRO A 58 1.33 7.87 -8.18
N VAL A 59 0.53 8.74 -8.81
CA VAL A 59 -0.08 8.38 -10.09
C VAL A 59 0.96 8.15 -11.16
N THR A 60 2.09 8.85 -11.09
CA THR A 60 3.13 8.72 -12.10
C THR A 60 4.36 7.98 -11.60
N ALA A 61 4.29 7.39 -10.42
CA ALA A 61 5.43 6.65 -9.89
C ALA A 61 5.75 5.46 -10.79
N ASN A 62 7.02 5.08 -10.80
CA ASN A 62 7.46 3.99 -11.64
C ASN A 62 7.99 2.84 -10.80
N ARG A 63 8.50 1.82 -11.47
CA ARG A 63 8.97 0.63 -10.79
C ARG A 63 10.07 0.92 -9.78
N ALA A 64 10.93 1.90 -10.07
CA ALA A 64 12.00 2.23 -9.14
C ALA A 64 11.45 2.76 -7.82
N HIS A 65 10.35 3.50 -7.87
CA HIS A 65 9.73 4.00 -6.65
C HIS A 65 9.10 2.88 -5.84
N VAL A 66 8.48 1.92 -6.52
CA VAL A 66 7.94 0.76 -5.83
C VAL A 66 9.07 -0.04 -5.21
N ALA A 67 10.18 -0.18 -5.92
CA ALA A 67 11.33 -0.90 -5.38
C ALA A 67 11.87 -0.23 -4.13
N LEU A 68 11.83 1.10 -4.09
CA LEU A 68 12.24 1.83 -2.90
C LEU A 68 11.35 1.49 -1.73
N PHE A 69 10.04 1.41 -1.97
CA PHE A 69 9.09 1.05 -0.93
C PHE A 69 9.37 -0.36 -0.41
N VAL A 70 9.64 -1.29 -1.31
CA VAL A 70 9.97 -2.66 -0.93
C VAL A 70 11.23 -2.68 -0.08
N ARG A 71 12.24 -1.91 -0.49
CA ARG A 71 13.48 -1.87 0.26
C ARG A 71 13.26 -1.33 1.66
N GLU A 72 12.41 -0.33 1.81
CA GLU A 72 12.12 0.21 3.12
C GLU A 72 11.40 -0.80 3.99
N CYS A 73 10.47 -1.55 3.41
CA CYS A 73 9.78 -2.57 4.16
C CYS A 73 10.74 -3.64 4.64
N THR A 74 11.73 -3.95 3.82
CA THR A 74 12.70 -4.98 4.17
C THR A 74 13.64 -4.52 5.26
N SER A 75 14.06 -3.27 5.22
CA SER A 75 15.06 -2.78 6.16
C SER A 75 14.47 -2.26 7.47
N ARG A 76 13.14 -2.12 7.54
CA ARG A 76 12.52 -1.58 8.72
C ARG A 76 12.60 -2.58 9.87
N PRO A 77 13.10 -2.18 11.03
CA PRO A 77 13.20 -3.12 12.14
C PRO A 77 11.83 -3.48 12.67
N HIS A 78 11.69 -4.73 13.05
CA HIS A 78 10.46 -5.19 13.62
C HIS A 78 10.56 -5.06 15.12
N ARG A 79 9.81 -4.16 15.65
CA ARG A 79 9.80 -3.89 17.02
C ARG A 79 9.63 -5.06 17.87
N ARG A 80 8.57 -5.74 17.74
CA ARG A 80 8.33 -6.83 18.52
C ARG A 80 8.96 -8.06 18.10
N GLY A 81 9.22 -8.17 16.90
CA GLY A 81 9.80 -9.36 16.40
C GLY A 81 11.29 -9.38 16.39
N ALA A 82 11.89 -8.32 16.85
CA ALA A 82 13.31 -8.19 16.75
C ALA A 82 14.07 -9.38 17.26
N ASN A 83 13.69 -9.86 18.41
CA ASN A 83 14.42 -10.96 18.97
C ASN A 83 14.05 -12.27 18.36
N VAL A 84 12.89 -12.39 17.86
CA VAL A 84 12.46 -13.63 17.30
C VAL A 84 12.92 -13.82 15.89
N VAL A 85 12.69 -12.82 15.15
CA VAL A 85 12.96 -12.90 13.75
C VAL A 85 14.41 -13.06 13.41
N ALA A 86 15.23 -12.50 14.22
CA ALA A 86 16.64 -12.54 13.92
C ALA A 86 17.09 -13.95 13.70
N ILE A 87 16.42 -14.84 14.28
CA ILE A 87 16.82 -16.19 14.19
C ILE A 87 16.78 -16.78 12.83
N ASP A 88 15.68 -16.73 12.20
CA ASP A 88 15.61 -17.39 10.94
C ASP A 88 15.84 -16.47 9.82
N SER A 89 16.61 -15.52 10.04
CA SER A 89 16.99 -14.62 9.01
C SER A 89 15.79 -13.95 8.38
N GLY A 90 14.66 -14.42 8.61
CA GLY A 90 13.46 -13.79 8.16
C GLY A 90 13.30 -13.58 6.68
N THR A 91 14.12 -14.21 5.88
CA THR A 91 14.04 -13.99 4.45
C THR A 91 12.68 -14.38 3.91
N GLY A 92 12.21 -15.56 4.25
CA GLY A 92 10.92 -16.01 3.79
C GLY A 92 9.78 -15.19 4.39
N LEU A 93 9.90 -14.89 5.67
CA LEU A 93 8.88 -14.12 6.34
C LEU A 93 8.82 -12.72 5.78
N ALA A 94 9.96 -12.13 5.52
CA ALA A 94 10.00 -10.80 4.95
C ALA A 94 9.35 -10.77 3.58
N ASN A 95 9.59 -11.79 2.78
CA ASN A 95 8.97 -11.86 1.47
C ASN A 95 7.46 -11.93 1.56
N ALA A 96 6.94 -12.76 2.45
CA ALA A 96 5.51 -12.88 2.60
C ALA A 96 4.89 -11.55 3.05
N THR A 97 5.54 -10.89 3.99
CA THR A 97 5.06 -9.61 4.48
C THR A 97 5.07 -8.57 3.38
N ILE A 98 6.15 -8.54 2.60
CA ILE A 98 6.27 -7.59 1.51
C ILE A 98 5.18 -7.81 0.49
N GLN A 99 4.90 -9.07 0.14
CA GLN A 99 3.86 -9.35 -0.83
C GLN A 99 2.51 -8.88 -0.31
N GLN A 100 2.23 -9.07 0.97
CA GLN A 100 0.99 -8.59 1.54
C GLN A 100 0.89 -7.07 1.51
N ARG A 101 2.00 -6.39 1.75
CA ARG A 101 2.00 -4.94 1.71
C ARG A 101 1.83 -4.41 0.30
N LEU A 102 2.26 -5.18 -0.69
CA LEU A 102 2.14 -4.76 -2.07
C LEU A 102 0.75 -5.01 -2.66
N VAL A 103 -0.05 -5.87 -2.05
CA VAL A 103 -1.38 -6.16 -2.59
C VAL A 103 -2.22 -4.88 -2.73
N PRO A 104 -2.38 -4.06 -1.70
CA PRO A 104 -3.18 -2.85 -1.88
C PRO A 104 -2.56 -1.87 -2.87
N VAL A 105 -1.23 -1.81 -2.92
CA VAL A 105 -0.57 -0.92 -3.88
C VAL A 105 -0.85 -1.39 -5.30
N ARG A 106 -0.77 -2.70 -5.53
CA ARG A 106 -1.05 -3.26 -6.85
C ARG A 106 -2.49 -3.00 -7.26
N LEU A 107 -3.42 -3.18 -6.33
CA LEU A 107 -4.83 -2.96 -6.61
C LEU A 107 -5.10 -1.49 -6.90
N PHE A 108 -4.40 -0.61 -6.22
CA PHE A 108 -4.56 0.82 -6.46
C PHE A 108 -4.10 1.17 -7.88
N TYR A 109 -2.98 0.61 -8.33
CA TYR A 109 -2.51 0.89 -9.68
C TYR A 109 -3.39 0.24 -10.74
N ASP A 110 -3.97 -0.93 -10.46
CA ASP A 110 -4.96 -1.50 -11.36
C ASP A 110 -6.14 -0.55 -11.52
N PHE A 111 -6.58 0.05 -10.41
CA PHE A 111 -7.65 1.03 -10.45
C PHE A 111 -7.27 2.24 -11.31
N LEU A 112 -6.05 2.74 -11.14
CA LEU A 112 -5.62 3.88 -11.94
C LEU A 112 -5.60 3.54 -13.43
N MET A 113 -5.24 2.31 -13.77
CA MET A 113 -5.27 1.88 -15.15
C MET A 113 -6.69 1.86 -15.68
N GLU A 114 -7.63 1.35 -14.89
CA GLU A 114 -9.02 1.30 -15.30
C GLU A 114 -9.62 2.68 -15.47
N GLU A 115 -9.13 3.64 -14.68
CA GLU A 115 -9.61 5.01 -14.78
C GLU A 115 -8.92 5.77 -15.89
N GLY A 116 -8.01 5.13 -16.60
CA GLY A 116 -7.31 5.79 -17.70
C GLY A 116 -6.23 6.75 -17.26
N LEU A 117 -5.82 6.71 -16.01
CA LEU A 117 -4.82 7.63 -15.49
C LEU A 117 -3.41 7.16 -15.73
N ARG A 118 -3.22 5.88 -16.06
CA ARG A 118 -1.90 5.40 -16.44
C ARG A 118 -2.08 4.11 -17.22
N GLU A 119 -1.03 3.71 -17.92
CA GLU A 119 -1.12 2.58 -18.82
C GLU A 119 -0.52 1.29 -18.26
N SER A 120 0.20 1.38 -17.16
CA SER A 120 0.87 0.21 -16.62
C SER A 120 0.82 0.20 -15.12
N ASN A 121 1.11 -0.96 -14.54
CA ASN A 121 1.17 -1.13 -13.10
C ASN A 121 2.63 -1.28 -12.70
N PRO A 122 3.18 -0.33 -11.95
CA PRO A 122 4.60 -0.38 -11.61
C PRO A 122 4.96 -1.50 -10.65
N VAL A 123 3.97 -2.07 -9.96
CA VAL A 123 4.20 -3.20 -9.08
C VAL A 123 4.48 -4.46 -9.91
N GLY A 124 3.89 -4.53 -11.08
CA GLY A 124 4.09 -5.67 -11.95
C GLY A 124 3.42 -6.89 -11.40
N ARG A 125 4.07 -8.03 -11.58
CA ARG A 125 3.50 -9.29 -11.14
C ARG A 125 3.91 -9.67 -9.74
N GLY A 126 4.53 -8.78 -9.01
CA GLY A 126 4.80 -9.05 -7.62
C GLY A 126 6.01 -9.89 -7.33
N ARG A 127 6.99 -9.85 -8.19
CA ARG A 127 8.20 -10.56 -7.93
C ARG A 127 9.25 -9.65 -7.36
N TYR A 128 9.36 -9.66 -6.07
CA TYR A 128 10.34 -8.82 -5.38
C TYR A 128 11.11 -9.59 -4.32
#